data_4562e130b50c731b153134a9b2c3fd47
#
_entry.id   4562e130b50c731b153134a9b2c3fd47
#
_cell.length_a   1.000
_cell.length_b   1.000
_cell.length_c   1.000
_cell.angle_alpha   90.00
_cell.angle_beta   90.00
_cell.angle_gamma   90.00
#
_symmetry.space_group_name_H-M   'P 1'
#
loop_
_entity.id
_entity.type
_entity.pdbx_description
1 polymer ?
#
loop_
_entity_poly.entity_id
_entity_poly.type
_entity_poly.pdbx_seq_one_letter_code
_entity_poly.pdbx_strand_id
1 'polypeptide(L)'
;FYSDIDNDGLKDWVKYSLSGTTISKETIKPSGNPLTYSTANKVTKTFMTGVRNITDGIPVFTYYDSTYTGGSGGVVSPSTGSLSSIRLIGVKIRLDPDPNQSPNTIEVSTQVAIRNLKVQQ
;
A
#
# COMPACT_ATOMS: atom_id res chain seq x y z
N PHE A 1 -2.07 7.15 -1.66
CA PHE A 1 -0.96 8.06 -1.97
C PHE A 1 -1.17 8.71 -3.34
N TYR A 2 -0.36 9.74 -3.61
CA TYR A 2 -0.36 10.43 -4.90
C TYR A 2 0.99 10.26 -5.57
N SER A 3 1.00 9.85 -6.83
CA SER A 3 2.21 9.66 -7.62
C SER A 3 1.89 9.81 -9.10
N ASP A 4 2.78 10.37 -9.88
CA ASP A 4 2.74 10.35 -11.32
C ASP A 4 3.14 8.93 -11.78
N ILE A 5 2.15 8.10 -12.11
CA ILE A 5 2.38 6.68 -12.43
C ILE A 5 2.48 6.41 -13.93
N ASP A 6 2.13 7.36 -14.77
CA ASP A 6 2.18 7.26 -16.23
C ASP A 6 3.09 8.32 -16.88
N ASN A 7 3.75 9.12 -16.05
CA ASN A 7 4.75 10.11 -16.44
C ASN A 7 4.18 11.23 -17.32
N ASP A 8 2.93 11.61 -17.06
CA ASP A 8 2.25 12.73 -17.75
C ASP A 8 2.45 14.09 -17.07
N GLY A 9 3.20 14.13 -15.94
CA GLY A 9 3.49 15.31 -15.15
C GLY A 9 2.43 15.63 -14.10
N LEU A 10 1.34 14.87 -14.03
CA LEU A 10 0.28 15.02 -13.05
C LEU A 10 0.38 13.89 -12.01
N LYS A 11 -0.05 14.16 -10.79
CA LYS A 11 -0.07 13.13 -9.75
C LYS A 11 -1.42 12.44 -9.76
N ASP A 12 -1.44 11.15 -10.03
CA ASP A 12 -2.61 10.30 -9.87
C ASP A 12 -2.87 9.99 -8.39
N TRP A 13 -4.13 9.87 -8.01
CA TRP A 13 -4.49 9.22 -6.76
C TRP A 13 -4.41 7.70 -6.95
N VAL A 14 -3.69 7.02 -6.05
CA VAL A 14 -3.45 5.58 -6.12
C VAL A 14 -3.80 4.92 -4.79
N LYS A 15 -4.56 3.83 -4.87
CA LYS A 15 -4.90 3.00 -3.70
C LYS A 15 -4.70 1.52 -4.03
N TYR A 16 -4.04 0.79 -3.14
CA TYR A 16 -4.04 -0.67 -3.11
C TYR A 16 -4.94 -1.16 -1.98
N SER A 17 -5.73 -2.18 -2.23
CA SER A 17 -6.61 -2.79 -1.24
C SER A 17 -6.63 -4.30 -1.40
N LEU A 18 -6.69 -5.01 -0.27
CA LEU A 18 -6.86 -6.47 -0.21
C LEU A 18 -8.31 -6.76 0.15
N SER A 19 -8.95 -7.61 -0.65
CA SER A 19 -10.28 -8.16 -0.38
C SER A 19 -10.27 -9.65 -0.67
N GLY A 20 -10.62 -10.46 0.33
CA GLY A 20 -10.47 -11.92 0.23
C GLY A 20 -9.02 -12.31 -0.09
N THR A 21 -8.82 -12.90 -1.25
CA THR A 21 -7.51 -13.32 -1.74
C THR A 21 -6.95 -12.44 -2.87
N THR A 22 -7.57 -11.28 -3.12
CA THR A 22 -7.23 -10.42 -4.26
C THR A 22 -6.76 -9.05 -3.81
N ILE A 23 -5.60 -8.63 -4.27
CA ILE A 23 -5.14 -7.24 -4.21
C ILE A 23 -5.57 -6.52 -5.48
N SER A 24 -6.26 -5.40 -5.31
CA SER A 24 -6.65 -4.50 -6.39
C SER A 24 -5.90 -3.18 -6.30
N LYS A 25 -5.61 -2.61 -7.47
CA LYS A 25 -5.10 -1.24 -7.62
C LYS A 25 -6.21 -0.36 -8.16
N GLU A 26 -6.52 0.69 -7.44
CA GLU A 26 -7.43 1.76 -7.89
C GLU A 26 -6.60 2.99 -8.25
N THR A 27 -6.96 3.64 -9.35
CA THR A 27 -6.32 4.89 -9.78
C THR A 27 -7.38 5.90 -10.20
N ILE A 28 -7.13 7.18 -9.89
CA ILE A 28 -7.92 8.31 -10.35
C ILE A 28 -6.97 9.34 -10.93
N LYS A 29 -7.09 9.64 -12.22
CA LYS A 29 -6.39 10.75 -12.84
C LYS A 29 -7.06 12.07 -12.47
N PRO A 30 -6.30 13.10 -12.14
CA PRO A 30 -6.88 14.42 -11.91
C PRO A 30 -7.41 15.01 -13.21
N SER A 31 -8.48 15.81 -13.11
CA SER A 31 -9.07 16.49 -14.26
C SER A 31 -9.68 17.83 -13.84
N GLY A 32 -9.91 18.70 -14.82
CA GLY A 32 -10.51 20.02 -14.61
C GLY A 32 -9.51 21.14 -14.29
N ASN A 33 -10.03 22.33 -14.12
CA ASN A 33 -9.27 23.50 -13.67
C ASN A 33 -10.13 24.30 -12.65
N PRO A 34 -9.81 24.25 -11.35
CA PRO A 34 -8.65 23.55 -10.73
C PRO A 34 -8.73 22.03 -10.83
N LEU A 35 -7.58 21.37 -10.72
CA LEU A 35 -7.49 19.90 -10.76
C LEU A 35 -8.25 19.25 -9.60
N THR A 36 -9.08 18.27 -9.94
CA THR A 36 -9.88 17.50 -8.99
C THR A 36 -9.78 16.00 -9.27
N TYR A 37 -10.01 15.17 -8.23
CA TYR A 37 -10.02 13.72 -8.33
C TYR A 37 -11.45 13.19 -8.22
N SER A 38 -12.10 13.02 -9.37
CA SER A 38 -13.47 12.50 -9.41
C SER A 38 -13.48 10.98 -9.32
N THR A 39 -14.27 10.44 -8.39
CA THR A 39 -14.47 8.99 -8.28
C THR A 39 -15.15 8.38 -9.51
N ALA A 40 -15.84 9.19 -10.33
CA ALA A 40 -16.40 8.75 -11.61
C ALA A 40 -15.31 8.31 -12.61
N ASN A 41 -14.08 8.84 -12.46
CA ASN A 41 -12.92 8.51 -13.29
C ASN A 41 -12.06 7.39 -12.67
N LYS A 42 -12.55 6.73 -11.62
CA LYS A 42 -11.80 5.68 -10.94
C LYS A 42 -11.66 4.43 -11.83
N VAL A 43 -10.45 4.00 -12.02
CA VAL A 43 -10.11 2.74 -12.70
C VAL A 43 -9.63 1.74 -11.66
N THR A 44 -10.24 0.56 -11.63
CA THR A 44 -9.84 -0.54 -10.74
C THR A 44 -9.29 -1.69 -11.57
N LYS A 45 -8.11 -2.17 -11.20
CA LYS A 45 -7.48 -3.33 -11.83
C LYS A 45 -7.08 -4.35 -10.77
N THR A 46 -7.25 -5.63 -11.07
CA THR A 46 -6.67 -6.71 -10.28
C THR A 46 -5.16 -6.63 -10.42
N PHE A 47 -4.48 -6.52 -9.27
CA PHE A 47 -3.03 -6.49 -9.21
C PHE A 47 -2.46 -7.88 -8.94
N MET A 48 -3.08 -8.65 -8.05
CA MET A 48 -2.60 -9.96 -7.62
C MET A 48 -3.75 -10.79 -7.05
N THR A 49 -3.71 -12.10 -7.27
CA THR A 49 -4.65 -13.09 -6.69
C THR A 49 -3.89 -14.15 -5.91
N GLY A 50 -4.59 -14.98 -5.14
CA GLY A 50 -3.98 -16.03 -4.32
C GLY A 50 -3.32 -15.51 -3.05
N VAL A 51 -3.67 -14.32 -2.59
CA VAL A 51 -3.12 -13.70 -1.38
C VAL A 51 -3.77 -14.28 -0.14
N ARG A 52 -2.97 -14.76 0.81
CA ARG A 52 -3.44 -15.40 2.04
C ARG A 52 -3.39 -14.51 3.28
N ASN A 53 -2.97 -13.28 3.14
CA ASN A 53 -2.75 -12.39 4.28
C ASN A 53 -3.94 -12.29 5.23
N ILE A 54 -5.19 -12.19 4.72
CA ILE A 54 -6.40 -12.15 5.56
C ILE A 54 -6.57 -13.46 6.31
N THR A 55 -6.45 -14.60 5.62
CA THR A 55 -6.60 -15.94 6.21
C THR A 55 -5.58 -16.17 7.31
N ASP A 56 -4.35 -15.69 7.12
CA ASP A 56 -3.24 -15.90 8.05
C ASP A 56 -3.13 -14.79 9.11
N GLY A 57 -4.01 -13.78 9.10
CA GLY A 57 -4.03 -12.69 10.06
C GLY A 57 -2.81 -11.76 9.97
N ILE A 58 -2.19 -11.66 8.79
CA ILE A 58 -0.96 -10.87 8.57
C ILE A 58 -1.30 -9.60 7.79
N PRO A 59 -0.99 -8.39 8.31
CA PRO A 59 -1.20 -7.17 7.56
C PRO A 59 -0.30 -7.10 6.33
N VAL A 60 -0.87 -6.63 5.20
CA VAL A 60 -0.08 -6.38 3.98
C VAL A 60 0.85 -5.20 4.18
N PHE A 61 0.37 -4.14 4.83
CA PHE A 61 1.13 -2.94 5.11
C PHE A 61 1.32 -2.76 6.61
N THR A 62 2.53 -2.48 7.02
CA THR A 62 2.87 -2.06 8.38
C THR A 62 3.59 -0.73 8.29
N TYR A 63 3.17 0.22 9.12
CA TYR A 63 3.72 1.57 9.11
C TYR A 63 4.60 1.77 10.34
N TYR A 64 5.74 2.39 10.14
CA TYR A 64 6.72 2.61 11.21
C TYR A 64 7.12 4.08 11.27
N ASP A 65 7.34 4.58 12.46
CA ASP A 65 7.87 5.91 12.72
C ASP A 65 9.41 5.94 12.84
N SER A 66 9.95 7.07 13.30
CA SER A 66 11.40 7.25 13.43
C SER A 66 12.04 6.43 14.57
N THR A 67 11.24 5.79 15.43
CA THR A 67 11.75 4.97 16.53
C THR A 67 11.96 3.51 16.15
N TYR A 68 11.60 3.14 14.93
CA TYR A 68 11.80 1.78 14.42
C TYR A 68 13.28 1.45 14.23
N THR A 69 13.74 0.40 14.88
CA THR A 69 15.14 -0.07 14.85
C THR A 69 15.29 -1.49 14.31
N GLY A 70 14.29 -2.00 13.60
CA GLY A 70 14.33 -3.36 13.02
C GLY A 70 13.62 -4.44 13.85
N GLY A 71 13.05 -4.08 15.00
CA GLY A 71 12.30 -5.00 15.87
C GLY A 71 10.78 -4.76 15.80
N SER A 72 10.10 -5.02 16.91
CA SER A 72 8.64 -4.85 17.05
C SER A 72 8.21 -3.42 17.43
N GLY A 73 9.15 -2.54 17.75
CA GLY A 73 8.87 -1.14 18.11
C GLY A 73 8.57 -0.25 16.91
N GLY A 74 8.07 0.95 17.16
CA GLY A 74 7.86 1.97 16.13
C GLY A 74 6.67 1.74 15.20
N VAL A 75 5.79 0.77 15.49
CA VAL A 75 4.59 0.52 14.67
C VAL A 75 3.56 1.61 14.94
N VAL A 76 3.07 2.22 13.86
CA VAL A 76 2.07 3.31 13.89
C VAL A 76 0.80 2.85 13.19
N SER A 77 -0.35 3.10 13.81
CA SER A 77 -1.65 2.90 13.17
C SER A 77 -2.03 4.13 12.34
N PRO A 78 -2.26 4.00 11.03
CA PRO A 78 -2.63 5.15 10.20
C PRO A 78 -4.03 5.70 10.51
N SER A 79 -4.86 4.95 11.26
CA SER A 79 -6.20 5.39 11.66
C SER A 79 -6.21 6.28 12.91
N THR A 80 -5.17 6.21 13.75
CA THR A 80 -5.08 6.91 15.03
C THR A 80 -3.84 7.79 15.16
N GLY A 81 -2.84 7.53 14.32
CA GLY A 81 -1.57 8.26 14.33
C GLY A 81 -1.53 9.39 13.32
N SER A 82 -0.59 10.27 13.51
CA SER A 82 -0.26 11.28 12.51
C SER A 82 0.39 10.62 11.30
N LEU A 83 -0.18 10.78 10.13
CA LEU A 83 0.45 10.32 8.88
C LEU A 83 1.85 10.93 8.69
N SER A 84 2.08 12.10 9.28
CA SER A 84 3.37 12.79 9.23
C SER A 84 4.47 12.10 10.05
N SER A 85 4.12 11.19 10.97
CA SER A 85 5.11 10.43 11.75
C SER A 85 5.66 9.21 11.00
N ILE A 86 4.97 8.74 9.97
CA ILE A 86 5.38 7.55 9.21
C ILE A 86 6.68 7.83 8.45
N ARG A 87 7.67 6.99 8.63
CA ARG A 87 8.99 7.07 7.98
C ARG A 87 9.29 5.88 7.08
N LEU A 88 8.72 4.73 7.43
CA LEU A 88 8.97 3.48 6.73
C LEU A 88 7.65 2.71 6.57
N ILE A 89 7.48 2.07 5.44
CA ILE A 89 6.35 1.18 5.18
C ILE A 89 6.92 -0.22 4.94
N GLY A 90 6.53 -1.17 5.78
CA GLY A 90 6.76 -2.59 5.54
C GLY A 90 5.64 -3.14 4.67
N VAL A 91 5.99 -3.94 3.68
CA VAL A 91 5.06 -4.68 2.83
C VAL A 91 5.35 -6.16 2.99
N LYS A 92 4.34 -6.93 3.38
CA LYS A 92 4.46 -8.38 3.51
C LYS A 92 3.27 -9.03 2.80
N ILE A 93 3.57 -9.90 1.85
CA ILE A 93 2.56 -10.62 1.07
C ILE A 93 2.83 -12.11 1.19
N ARG A 94 1.80 -12.87 1.55
CA ARG A 94 1.79 -14.33 1.50
C ARG A 94 0.93 -14.78 0.34
N LEU A 95 1.50 -15.60 -0.53
CA LEU A 95 0.87 -16.11 -1.74
C LEU A 95 0.73 -17.62 -1.67
N ASP A 96 -0.40 -18.11 -2.11
CA ASP A 96 -0.66 -19.52 -2.36
C ASP A 96 -1.34 -19.63 -3.73
N PRO A 97 -0.57 -19.85 -4.78
CA PRO A 97 -1.10 -19.89 -6.14
C PRO A 97 -2.06 -21.06 -6.39
N ASP A 98 -1.88 -22.15 -5.64
CA ASP A 98 -2.73 -23.34 -5.74
C ASP A 98 -2.99 -23.94 -4.36
N PRO A 99 -4.07 -23.52 -3.68
CA PRO A 99 -4.38 -23.97 -2.32
C PRO A 99 -4.72 -25.47 -2.22
N ASN A 100 -4.88 -26.17 -3.36
CA ASN A 100 -5.17 -27.61 -3.40
C ASN A 100 -3.92 -28.48 -3.61
N GLN A 101 -2.77 -27.86 -3.84
CA GLN A 101 -1.49 -28.54 -3.96
C GLN A 101 -0.52 -28.11 -2.87
N SER A 102 -0.07 -29.07 -2.06
CA SER A 102 1.06 -28.85 -1.17
C SER A 102 2.36 -28.91 -1.97
N PRO A 103 3.32 -28.07 -1.69
CA PRO A 103 3.39 -27.13 -0.61
C PRO A 103 3.44 -25.70 -1.14
N ASN A 104 2.88 -24.75 -0.50
CA ASN A 104 3.72 -23.69 0.00
C ASN A 104 3.26 -22.31 -0.36
N THR A 105 2.78 -21.72 0.68
CA THR A 105 2.73 -20.27 0.81
C THR A 105 4.13 -19.68 0.58
N ILE A 106 4.24 -18.82 -0.41
CA ILE A 106 5.43 -18.00 -0.65
C ILE A 106 5.26 -16.70 0.12
N GLU A 107 6.23 -16.34 0.95
CA GLU A 107 6.24 -15.05 1.62
C GLU A 107 7.22 -14.10 0.93
N VAL A 108 6.73 -12.92 0.55
CA VAL A 108 7.53 -11.83 0.02
C VAL A 108 7.41 -10.66 0.98
N SER A 109 8.53 -10.14 1.45
CA SER A 109 8.57 -8.96 2.32
C SER A 109 9.60 -7.95 1.83
N THR A 110 9.24 -6.67 1.95
CA THR A 110 10.13 -5.55 1.65
C THR A 110 9.80 -4.36 2.53
N GLN A 111 10.68 -3.38 2.54
CA GLN A 111 10.48 -2.12 3.25
C GLN A 111 10.79 -0.95 2.33
N VAL A 112 9.97 0.08 2.40
CA VAL A 112 10.11 1.30 1.61
C VAL A 112 10.21 2.50 2.53
N ALA A 113 11.32 3.24 2.45
CA ALA A 113 11.47 4.50 3.16
C ALA A 113 10.77 5.63 2.42
N ILE A 114 10.01 6.45 3.16
CA ILE A 114 9.36 7.64 2.60
C ILE A 114 10.35 8.79 2.60
N ARG A 115 10.86 9.17 1.42
CA ARG A 115 11.92 10.20 1.28
C ARG A 115 11.41 11.64 1.26
N ASN A 116 10.11 11.89 1.03
CA ASN A 116 9.57 13.23 0.75
C ASN A 116 8.69 13.79 1.86
N LEU A 117 8.93 13.44 3.11
CA LEU A 117 8.36 14.21 4.20
C LEU A 117 9.19 15.48 4.38
N LYS A 118 8.86 16.53 3.63
CA LYS A 118 9.34 17.87 3.95
C LYS A 118 8.81 18.20 5.33
N VAL A 119 9.69 18.19 6.30
CA VAL A 119 9.46 18.89 7.57
C VAL A 119 9.37 20.35 7.17
N GLN A 120 8.18 20.92 7.16
CA GLN A 120 8.05 22.38 7.16
C GLN A 120 8.64 22.85 8.48
N GLN A 121 9.77 23.47 8.39
CA GLN A 121 10.34 24.26 9.47
C GLN A 121 9.48 25.50 9.68
#